data_831abb64df8040f57c0ec49d3f03bc64
#
_entry.id   831abb64df8040f57c0ec49d3f03bc64
#
_cell.length_a   1.000
_cell.length_b   1.000
_cell.length_c   1.000
_cell.angle_alpha   90.00
_cell.angle_beta   90.00
_cell.angle_gamma   90.00
#
_symmetry.space_group_name_H-M   'P 1'
#
loop_
_entity.id
_entity.type
_entity.pdbx_description
1 polymer ?
#
loop_
_entity_poly.entity_id
_entity_poly.type
_entity_poly.pdbx_seq_one_letter_code
_entity_poly.pdbx_strand_id
1 'polypeptide(L)'
;MSHVIAAIDLKAFYSFVECLDRKLDPFATPLVVCDESRGPGTIVLSVSPFLKALGVPSRLRKRDLPKRDDIIFAVPRMARYIEMSAKVVSIFLDFVGEDDLHVYSIDESFLNLGPYLKLYKSTPRQIVCKILDKIKKETGLFATAGISENLFLAKSALEFEGKKAKDGIGEWTKDDIKTKLWPISPLSEMWGISGHLEKRLNEIGIETIGELANAP
;
A
#
# COMPACT_ATOMS: atom_id res chain seq x y z
N MET A 1 18.72 20.27 -5.19
CA MET A 1 18.73 19.05 -4.36
C MET A 1 17.85 18.03 -5.10
N SER A 2 18.35 16.83 -5.35
CA SER A 2 17.52 15.80 -5.99
C SER A 2 16.43 15.38 -5.00
N HIS A 3 15.16 15.52 -5.38
CA HIS A 3 14.07 14.97 -4.62
C HIS A 3 14.18 13.44 -4.67
N VAL A 4 14.10 12.80 -3.53
CA VAL A 4 14.01 11.34 -3.40
C VAL A 4 12.85 11.04 -2.48
N ILE A 5 11.78 10.53 -3.05
CA ILE A 5 10.53 10.25 -2.34
C ILE A 5 10.42 8.76 -2.11
N ALA A 6 10.11 8.38 -0.88
CA ALA A 6 9.67 7.03 -0.53
C ALA A 6 8.17 7.05 -0.23
N ALA A 7 7.38 6.28 -0.97
CA ALA A 7 6.00 5.95 -0.65
C ALA A 7 6.00 4.69 0.20
N ILE A 8 5.36 4.69 1.37
CA ILE A 8 5.31 3.53 2.29
C ILE A 8 3.86 3.21 2.61
N ASP A 9 3.48 1.93 2.44
CA ASP A 9 2.12 1.41 2.62
C ASP A 9 2.13 0.22 3.59
N LEU A 10 1.24 0.23 4.58
CA LEU A 10 1.09 -0.83 5.56
C LEU A 10 0.26 -1.99 5.00
N LYS A 11 0.83 -3.17 4.98
CA LYS A 11 0.22 -4.35 4.37
C LYS A 11 -1.05 -4.78 5.10
N ALA A 12 -2.20 -4.77 4.40
CA ALA A 12 -3.48 -5.23 4.93
C ALA A 12 -3.81 -4.66 6.33
N PHE A 13 -3.56 -3.38 6.52
CA PHE A 13 -3.42 -2.68 7.81
C PHE A 13 -4.43 -3.10 8.88
N TYR A 14 -5.74 -2.94 8.61
CA TYR A 14 -6.75 -3.21 9.64
C TYR A 14 -6.78 -4.68 10.06
N SER A 15 -6.75 -5.62 9.10
CA SER A 15 -6.73 -7.05 9.43
C SER A 15 -5.45 -7.49 10.13
N PHE A 16 -4.33 -6.83 9.82
CA PHE A 16 -3.07 -7.05 10.52
C PHE A 16 -3.16 -6.61 11.99
N VAL A 17 -3.67 -5.40 12.26
CA VAL A 17 -3.88 -4.90 13.64
C VAL A 17 -4.81 -5.84 14.41
N GLU A 18 -5.90 -6.29 13.78
CA GLU A 18 -6.84 -7.21 14.42
C GLU A 18 -6.21 -8.58 14.76
N CYS A 19 -5.36 -9.10 13.88
CA CYS A 19 -4.62 -10.33 14.17
C CYS A 19 -3.63 -10.14 15.32
N LEU A 20 -2.83 -9.06 15.29
CA LEU A 20 -1.83 -8.78 16.32
C LEU A 20 -2.46 -8.63 17.72
N ASP A 21 -3.54 -7.86 17.83
CA ASP A 21 -4.24 -7.66 19.10
C ASP A 21 -4.85 -8.97 19.66
N ARG A 22 -5.16 -9.93 18.79
CA ARG A 22 -5.65 -11.27 19.15
C ARG A 22 -4.54 -12.30 19.31
N LYS A 23 -3.28 -11.92 19.10
CA LYS A 23 -2.10 -12.82 19.10
C LYS A 23 -2.22 -13.93 18.04
N LEU A 24 -2.80 -13.60 16.91
CA LEU A 24 -2.96 -14.49 15.75
C LEU A 24 -1.92 -14.15 14.68
N ASP A 25 -1.47 -15.14 13.93
CA ASP A 25 -0.61 -14.93 12.77
C ASP A 25 -1.43 -14.46 11.56
N PRO A 26 -1.21 -13.22 11.06
CA PRO A 26 -1.94 -12.70 9.90
C PRO A 26 -1.75 -13.51 8.62
N PHE A 27 -0.65 -14.25 8.51
CA PHE A 27 -0.34 -15.08 7.34
C PHE A 27 -0.93 -16.49 7.42
N ALA A 28 -1.43 -16.89 8.59
CA ALA A 28 -2.04 -18.20 8.81
C ALA A 28 -3.53 -18.13 9.20
N THR A 29 -4.07 -16.92 9.43
CA THR A 29 -5.41 -16.74 9.98
C THR A 29 -6.37 -16.17 8.93
N PRO A 30 -7.52 -16.84 8.65
CA PRO A 30 -8.56 -16.32 7.77
C PRO A 30 -9.40 -15.26 8.51
N LEU A 31 -8.92 -14.00 8.53
CA LEU A 31 -9.60 -12.89 9.21
C LEU A 31 -10.00 -11.81 8.22
N VAL A 32 -11.20 -11.28 8.39
CA VAL A 32 -11.70 -10.10 7.68
C VAL A 32 -12.18 -9.05 8.67
N VAL A 33 -11.97 -7.78 8.32
CA VAL A 33 -12.51 -6.64 9.09
C VAL A 33 -13.83 -6.24 8.45
N CYS A 34 -14.93 -6.60 9.10
CA CYS A 34 -16.29 -6.42 8.61
C CYS A 34 -17.29 -6.46 9.76
N ASP A 35 -18.23 -5.54 9.78
CA ASP A 35 -19.35 -5.56 10.72
C ASP A 35 -20.48 -6.43 10.16
N GLU A 36 -20.59 -7.66 10.68
CA GLU A 36 -21.60 -8.63 10.24
C GLU A 36 -23.03 -8.20 10.49
N SER A 37 -23.27 -7.36 11.51
CA SER A 37 -24.61 -6.88 11.88
C SER A 37 -25.27 -6.04 10.79
N ARG A 38 -24.47 -5.46 9.89
CA ARG A 38 -24.94 -4.61 8.78
C ARG A 38 -25.47 -5.40 7.58
N GLY A 39 -25.48 -6.72 7.67
CA GLY A 39 -26.04 -7.60 6.63
C GLY A 39 -25.07 -7.91 5.46
N PRO A 40 -25.52 -8.69 4.47
CA PRO A 40 -24.65 -9.28 3.43
C PRO A 40 -24.08 -8.26 2.44
N GLY A 41 -24.67 -7.07 2.34
CA GLY A 41 -24.21 -6.00 1.46
C GLY A 41 -23.09 -5.12 2.03
N THR A 42 -22.68 -5.33 3.30
CA THR A 42 -21.64 -4.52 3.93
C THR A 42 -20.29 -4.71 3.27
N ILE A 43 -19.47 -3.65 3.27
CA ILE A 43 -18.13 -3.65 2.69
C ILE A 43 -17.16 -4.31 3.69
N VAL A 44 -16.32 -5.21 3.19
CA VAL A 44 -15.15 -5.73 3.88
C VAL A 44 -14.04 -4.69 3.79
N LEU A 45 -13.65 -4.12 4.92
CA LEU A 45 -12.65 -3.04 4.98
C LEU A 45 -11.22 -3.55 4.79
N SER A 46 -10.94 -4.77 5.25
CA SER A 46 -9.62 -5.38 5.11
C SER A 46 -9.73 -6.91 5.14
N VAL A 47 -8.87 -7.54 4.39
CA VAL A 47 -8.75 -9.00 4.27
C VAL A 47 -7.33 -9.40 4.69
N SER A 48 -7.19 -10.42 5.53
CA SER A 48 -5.88 -10.90 6.00
C SER A 48 -4.98 -11.35 4.85
N PRO A 49 -3.65 -11.27 5.01
CA PRO A 49 -2.72 -11.80 4.02
C PRO A 49 -2.96 -13.26 3.67
N PHE A 50 -3.39 -14.08 4.64
CA PHE A 50 -3.79 -15.47 4.40
C PHE A 50 -4.89 -15.60 3.35
N LEU A 51 -5.99 -14.87 3.52
CA LEU A 51 -7.11 -14.90 2.57
C LEU A 51 -6.74 -14.28 1.22
N LYS A 52 -5.90 -13.23 1.22
CA LYS A 52 -5.38 -12.65 -0.04
C LYS A 52 -4.55 -13.65 -0.83
N ALA A 53 -3.73 -14.46 -0.15
CA ALA A 53 -2.96 -15.54 -0.79
C ALA A 53 -3.86 -16.63 -1.41
N LEU A 54 -5.08 -16.79 -0.90
CA LEU A 54 -6.12 -17.66 -1.49
C LEU A 54 -6.95 -16.97 -2.60
N GLY A 55 -6.56 -15.77 -3.03
CA GLY A 55 -7.21 -15.04 -4.12
C GLY A 55 -8.41 -14.19 -3.70
N VAL A 56 -8.65 -13.99 -2.39
CA VAL A 56 -9.76 -13.12 -1.93
C VAL A 56 -9.39 -11.64 -2.16
N PRO A 57 -10.20 -10.89 -2.92
CA PRO A 57 -9.94 -9.48 -3.21
C PRO A 57 -9.93 -8.61 -1.95
N SER A 58 -9.18 -7.51 -1.98
CA SER A 58 -9.11 -6.56 -0.85
C SER A 58 -10.38 -5.72 -0.67
N ARG A 59 -11.17 -5.55 -1.73
CA ARG A 59 -12.39 -4.74 -1.75
C ARG A 59 -13.53 -5.58 -2.29
N LEU A 60 -14.35 -6.08 -1.38
CA LEU A 60 -15.52 -6.91 -1.72
C LEU A 60 -16.63 -6.65 -0.70
N ARG A 61 -17.84 -7.14 -1.00
CA ARG A 61 -18.94 -7.16 -0.04
C ARG A 61 -18.93 -8.48 0.74
N LYS A 62 -19.49 -8.48 1.94
CA LYS A 62 -19.58 -9.69 2.78
C LYS A 62 -20.16 -10.88 2.01
N ARG A 63 -21.21 -10.68 1.20
CA ARG A 63 -21.85 -11.73 0.39
C ARG A 63 -20.95 -12.37 -0.66
N ASP A 64 -19.86 -11.67 -1.05
CA ASP A 64 -18.91 -12.11 -2.09
C ASP A 64 -17.70 -12.84 -1.48
N LEU A 65 -17.66 -12.97 -0.15
CA LEU A 65 -16.65 -13.78 0.54
C LEU A 65 -16.80 -15.27 0.20
N PRO A 66 -15.70 -16.02 0.15
CA PRO A 66 -15.78 -17.47 0.00
C PRO A 66 -16.58 -18.10 1.15
N LYS A 67 -17.37 -19.14 0.85
CA LYS A 67 -18.12 -19.89 1.87
C LYS A 67 -17.14 -20.75 2.68
N ARG A 68 -16.73 -20.26 3.83
CA ARG A 68 -15.83 -20.91 4.78
C ARG A 68 -16.32 -20.63 6.19
N ASP A 69 -16.41 -21.65 7.00
CA ASP A 69 -16.89 -21.57 8.39
C ASP A 69 -15.78 -21.08 9.36
N ASP A 70 -14.52 -21.06 8.91
CA ASP A 70 -13.37 -20.69 9.72
C ASP A 70 -12.99 -19.20 9.58
N ILE A 71 -13.73 -18.39 8.80
CA ILE A 71 -13.48 -16.95 8.69
C ILE A 71 -13.80 -16.23 10.00
N ILE A 72 -12.80 -15.55 10.54
CA ILE A 72 -12.97 -14.69 11.72
C ILE A 72 -13.42 -13.31 11.23
N PHE A 73 -14.59 -12.88 11.68
CA PHE A 73 -15.09 -11.52 11.45
C PHE A 73 -14.70 -10.59 12.59
N ALA A 74 -13.93 -9.55 12.29
CA ALA A 74 -13.58 -8.53 13.26
C ALA A 74 -14.37 -7.26 13.00
N VAL A 75 -15.11 -6.78 14.00
CA VAL A 75 -15.79 -5.48 13.93
C VAL A 75 -14.74 -4.37 13.85
N PRO A 76 -14.89 -3.39 12.94
CA PRO A 76 -13.93 -2.30 12.77
C PRO A 76 -13.74 -1.48 14.06
N ARG A 77 -12.48 -1.30 14.49
CA ARG A 77 -12.10 -0.51 15.66
C ARG A 77 -11.29 0.73 15.24
N MET A 78 -11.93 1.71 14.63
CA MET A 78 -11.26 2.83 13.97
C MET A 78 -10.32 3.60 14.91
N ALA A 79 -10.70 3.83 16.16
CA ALA A 79 -9.85 4.49 17.16
C ALA A 79 -8.53 3.72 17.37
N ARG A 80 -8.58 2.37 17.40
CA ARG A 80 -7.40 1.52 17.52
C ARG A 80 -6.50 1.60 16.28
N TYR A 81 -7.08 1.71 15.11
CA TYR A 81 -6.32 1.85 13.87
C TYR A 81 -5.62 3.21 13.79
N ILE A 82 -6.29 4.29 14.20
CA ILE A 82 -5.70 5.63 14.29
C ILE A 82 -4.51 5.63 15.28
N GLU A 83 -4.66 5.02 16.44
CA GLU A 83 -3.59 4.88 17.43
C GLU A 83 -2.37 4.15 16.84
N MET A 84 -2.59 3.04 16.15
CA MET A 84 -1.50 2.26 15.53
C MET A 84 -0.86 3.02 14.36
N SER A 85 -1.65 3.73 13.55
CA SER A 85 -1.16 4.62 12.50
C SER A 85 -0.28 5.72 13.07
N ALA A 86 -0.72 6.39 14.13
CA ALA A 86 0.06 7.43 14.81
C ALA A 86 1.41 6.90 15.34
N LYS A 87 1.45 5.66 15.83
CA LYS A 87 2.68 5.01 16.22
C LYS A 87 3.64 4.81 15.04
N VAL A 88 3.12 4.42 13.87
CA VAL A 88 3.94 4.30 12.65
C VAL A 88 4.43 5.67 12.17
N VAL A 89 3.59 6.69 12.22
CA VAL A 89 3.98 8.08 11.90
C VAL A 89 5.11 8.56 12.82
N SER A 90 5.04 8.26 14.11
CA SER A 90 6.14 8.55 15.05
C SER A 90 7.45 7.88 14.65
N ILE A 91 7.40 6.64 14.12
CA ILE A 91 8.59 5.97 13.60
C ILE A 91 9.16 6.71 12.38
N PHE A 92 8.33 7.24 11.48
CA PHE A 92 8.82 8.02 10.34
C PHE A 92 9.55 9.29 10.78
N LEU A 93 9.07 9.95 11.83
CA LEU A 93 9.69 11.16 12.41
C LEU A 93 11.05 10.90 13.07
N ASP A 94 11.43 9.66 13.34
CA ASP A 94 12.79 9.31 13.74
C ASP A 94 13.79 9.37 12.57
N PHE A 95 13.30 9.42 11.33
CA PHE A 95 14.11 9.41 10.12
C PHE A 95 14.05 10.70 9.34
N VAL A 96 12.93 11.42 9.36
CA VAL A 96 12.71 12.68 8.63
C VAL A 96 12.01 13.70 9.51
N GLY A 97 12.18 14.98 9.22
CA GLY A 97 11.41 16.05 9.88
C GLY A 97 9.96 16.11 9.41
N GLU A 98 9.13 16.84 10.15
CA GLU A 98 7.69 16.97 9.83
C GLU A 98 7.45 17.55 8.44
N ASP A 99 8.26 18.51 8.00
CA ASP A 99 8.14 19.16 6.69
C ASP A 99 8.44 18.19 5.50
N ASP A 100 9.15 17.10 5.77
CA ASP A 100 9.52 16.10 4.79
C ASP A 100 8.64 14.83 4.88
N LEU A 101 7.61 14.83 5.73
CA LEU A 101 6.65 13.76 5.91
C LEU A 101 5.25 14.21 5.44
N HIS A 102 4.66 13.47 4.49
CA HIS A 102 3.27 13.65 4.08
C HIS A 102 2.46 12.39 4.42
N VAL A 103 1.64 12.48 5.46
CA VAL A 103 0.68 11.41 5.81
C VAL A 103 -0.49 11.48 4.83
N TYR A 104 -0.50 10.57 3.85
CA TYR A 104 -1.48 10.54 2.77
C TYR A 104 -2.80 9.88 3.18
N SER A 105 -2.70 8.80 3.96
CA SER A 105 -3.86 8.09 4.51
C SER A 105 -3.50 7.45 5.87
N ILE A 106 -4.42 6.69 6.45
CA ILE A 106 -4.20 6.00 7.73
C ILE A 106 -3.12 4.90 7.64
N ASP A 107 -2.84 4.41 6.44
CA ASP A 107 -1.90 3.30 6.17
C ASP A 107 -0.83 3.63 5.12
N GLU A 108 -0.84 4.85 4.56
CA GLU A 108 0.11 5.27 3.52
C GLU A 108 0.71 6.65 3.83
N SER A 109 2.03 6.76 3.67
CA SER A 109 2.77 8.01 3.85
C SER A 109 3.87 8.16 2.80
N PHE A 110 4.23 9.42 2.50
CA PHE A 110 5.36 9.78 1.64
C PHE A 110 6.41 10.50 2.46
N LEU A 111 7.66 10.11 2.27
CA LEU A 111 8.82 10.70 2.94
C LEU A 111 9.77 11.27 1.89
N ASN A 112 10.19 12.52 2.05
CA ASN A 112 11.29 13.10 1.26
C ASN A 112 12.62 12.74 1.93
N LEU A 113 13.31 11.78 1.37
CA LEU A 113 14.61 11.31 1.89
C LEU A 113 15.79 12.13 1.38
N GLY A 114 15.59 12.98 0.37
CA GLY A 114 16.68 13.74 -0.30
C GLY A 114 17.60 14.49 0.66
N PRO A 115 17.09 15.30 1.61
CA PRO A 115 17.90 16.03 2.58
C PRO A 115 18.74 15.13 3.50
N TYR A 116 18.29 13.90 3.74
CA TYR A 116 18.85 13.01 4.77
C TYR A 116 19.90 12.03 4.27
N LEU A 117 20.08 11.87 2.94
CA LEU A 117 21.02 10.90 2.36
C LEU A 117 22.46 11.14 2.82
N LYS A 118 22.88 12.41 2.86
CA LYS A 118 24.23 12.79 3.34
C LYS A 118 24.38 12.60 4.84
N LEU A 119 23.34 12.92 5.62
CA LEU A 119 23.31 12.77 7.07
C LEU A 119 23.47 11.30 7.46
N TYR A 120 22.69 10.42 6.85
CA TYR A 120 22.75 8.98 7.13
C TYR A 120 23.89 8.25 6.41
N LYS A 121 24.60 8.90 5.48
CA LYS A 121 25.61 8.26 4.64
C LYS A 121 25.12 6.95 4.03
N SER A 122 23.87 6.94 3.58
CA SER A 122 23.14 5.75 3.14
C SER A 122 22.41 6.03 1.83
N THR A 123 22.18 4.98 1.05
CA THR A 123 21.30 5.05 -0.12
C THR A 123 19.84 5.16 0.31
N PRO A 124 18.94 5.68 -0.56
CA PRO A 124 17.50 5.72 -0.28
C PRO A 124 16.95 4.34 0.15
N ARG A 125 17.33 3.30 -0.58
CA ARG A 125 16.92 1.91 -0.28
C ARG A 125 17.37 1.45 1.10
N GLN A 126 18.59 1.77 1.50
CA GLN A 126 19.11 1.42 2.84
C GLN A 126 18.33 2.13 3.96
N ILE A 127 17.93 3.39 3.75
CA ILE A 127 17.11 4.13 4.72
C ILE A 127 15.73 3.48 4.80
N VAL A 128 15.09 3.20 3.67
CA VAL A 128 13.80 2.54 3.61
C VAL A 128 13.82 1.17 4.29
N CYS A 129 14.84 0.33 4.03
CA CYS A 129 15.00 -0.94 4.74
C CYS A 129 14.98 -0.76 6.27
N LYS A 130 15.74 0.21 6.79
CA LYS A 130 15.77 0.51 8.24
C LYS A 130 14.40 0.94 8.76
N ILE A 131 13.64 1.72 7.99
CA ILE A 131 12.29 2.15 8.34
C ILE A 131 11.37 0.93 8.41
N LEU A 132 11.34 0.09 7.36
CA LEU A 132 10.49 -1.11 7.30
C LEU A 132 10.81 -2.08 8.45
N ASP A 133 12.09 -2.30 8.74
CA ASP A 133 12.53 -3.14 9.85
C ASP A 133 12.09 -2.58 11.20
N LYS A 134 12.19 -1.25 11.39
CA LYS A 134 11.77 -0.59 12.62
C LYS A 134 10.26 -0.68 12.82
N ILE A 135 9.45 -0.46 11.77
CA ILE A 135 8.00 -0.65 11.80
C ILE A 135 7.68 -2.08 12.26
N LYS A 136 8.28 -3.07 11.62
CA LYS A 136 8.07 -4.48 11.97
C LYS A 136 8.46 -4.80 13.41
N LYS A 137 9.62 -4.32 13.87
CA LYS A 137 10.14 -4.57 15.22
C LYS A 137 9.28 -3.95 16.31
N GLU A 138 8.80 -2.70 16.10
CA GLU A 138 8.12 -1.94 17.15
C GLU A 138 6.60 -2.13 17.15
N THR A 139 6.01 -2.48 16.01
CA THR A 139 4.56 -2.60 15.86
C THR A 139 4.09 -4.00 15.48
N GLY A 140 4.96 -4.86 14.97
CA GLY A 140 4.60 -6.14 14.38
C GLY A 140 3.98 -6.02 12.99
N LEU A 141 3.72 -4.79 12.49
CA LEU A 141 3.16 -4.53 11.16
C LEU A 141 4.20 -4.76 10.08
N PHE A 142 3.73 -5.10 8.89
CA PHE A 142 4.55 -5.18 7.68
C PHE A 142 4.18 -4.04 6.75
N ALA A 143 5.19 -3.44 6.12
CA ALA A 143 5.02 -2.41 5.13
C ALA A 143 5.78 -2.74 3.84
N THR A 144 5.38 -2.09 2.77
CA THR A 144 6.07 -2.10 1.48
C THR A 144 6.37 -0.67 1.06
N ALA A 145 7.34 -0.47 0.18
CA ALA A 145 7.75 0.85 -0.24
C ALA A 145 8.01 0.95 -1.74
N GLY A 146 7.84 2.15 -2.26
CA GLY A 146 8.30 2.55 -3.58
C GLY A 146 9.17 3.79 -3.48
N ILE A 147 10.29 3.81 -4.18
CA ILE A 147 11.27 4.90 -4.17
C ILE A 147 11.35 5.51 -5.57
N SER A 148 11.29 6.83 -5.66
CA SER A 148 11.48 7.55 -6.91
C SER A 148 11.79 9.04 -6.69
N GLU A 149 11.88 9.80 -7.78
CA GLU A 149 12.17 11.23 -7.78
C GLU A 149 10.95 12.13 -7.49
N ASN A 150 9.73 11.57 -7.51
CA ASN A 150 8.49 12.29 -7.24
C ASN A 150 7.42 11.35 -6.65
N LEU A 151 6.36 11.93 -6.09
CA LEU A 151 5.27 11.22 -5.42
C LEU A 151 4.57 10.19 -6.32
N PHE A 152 4.28 10.57 -7.56
CA PHE A 152 3.56 9.70 -8.50
C PHE A 152 4.36 8.46 -8.88
N LEU A 153 5.63 8.64 -9.25
CA LEU A 153 6.51 7.51 -9.59
C LEU A 153 6.84 6.65 -8.36
N ALA A 154 7.01 7.25 -7.18
CA ALA A 154 7.23 6.51 -5.94
C ALA A 154 6.01 5.62 -5.62
N LYS A 155 4.78 6.16 -5.76
CA LYS A 155 3.56 5.36 -5.59
C LYS A 155 3.43 4.29 -6.67
N SER A 156 3.77 4.58 -7.92
CA SER A 156 3.77 3.57 -8.99
C SER A 156 4.78 2.46 -8.71
N ALA A 157 6.00 2.80 -8.29
CA ALA A 157 7.01 1.82 -7.91
C ALA A 157 6.55 0.95 -6.74
N LEU A 158 5.85 1.52 -5.75
CA LEU A 158 5.24 0.78 -4.64
C LEU A 158 4.22 -0.24 -5.16
N GLU A 159 3.24 0.19 -5.97
CA GLU A 159 2.13 -0.65 -6.40
C GLU A 159 2.57 -1.77 -7.35
N PHE A 160 3.39 -1.46 -8.35
CA PHE A 160 3.75 -2.38 -9.41
C PHE A 160 4.97 -3.26 -9.12
N GLU A 161 5.87 -2.79 -8.27
CA GLU A 161 7.11 -3.50 -7.93
C GLU A 161 7.22 -3.82 -6.43
N GLY A 162 7.11 -2.82 -5.55
CA GLY A 162 7.32 -2.97 -4.12
C GLY A 162 6.41 -4.01 -3.47
N LYS A 163 5.11 -4.03 -3.81
CA LYS A 163 4.15 -5.02 -3.28
C LYS A 163 4.43 -6.46 -3.74
N LYS A 164 5.23 -6.65 -4.79
CA LYS A 164 5.60 -7.95 -5.37
C LYS A 164 7.04 -8.37 -5.04
N ALA A 165 7.89 -7.43 -4.66
CA ALA A 165 9.29 -7.68 -4.35
C ALA A 165 9.45 -8.48 -3.04
N LYS A 166 10.45 -9.35 -2.97
CA LYS A 166 10.74 -10.18 -1.78
C LYS A 166 11.08 -9.32 -0.55
N ASP A 167 11.80 -8.22 -0.75
CA ASP A 167 12.18 -7.28 0.29
C ASP A 167 11.14 -6.16 0.49
N GLY A 168 10.06 -6.16 -0.30
CA GLY A 168 8.98 -5.19 -0.20
C GLY A 168 9.30 -3.82 -0.76
N ILE A 169 10.37 -3.64 -1.58
CA ILE A 169 10.81 -2.34 -2.07
C ILE A 169 10.91 -2.33 -3.59
N GLY A 170 10.15 -1.42 -4.23
CA GLY A 170 10.29 -1.05 -5.63
C GLY A 170 11.11 0.24 -5.77
N GLU A 171 11.87 0.37 -6.85
CA GLU A 171 12.66 1.58 -7.11
C GLU A 171 12.61 1.90 -8.60
N TRP A 172 12.03 3.07 -8.91
CA TRP A 172 11.88 3.56 -10.28
C TRP A 172 12.53 4.93 -10.44
N THR A 173 13.06 5.17 -11.63
CA THR A 173 13.55 6.46 -12.08
C THR A 173 12.68 6.99 -13.22
N LYS A 174 12.94 8.21 -13.69
CA LYS A 174 12.28 8.75 -14.91
C LYS A 174 12.54 7.91 -16.14
N ASP A 175 13.69 7.23 -16.20
CA ASP A 175 14.05 6.37 -17.34
C ASP A 175 13.15 5.13 -17.42
N ASP A 176 12.57 4.71 -16.29
CA ASP A 176 11.64 3.58 -16.21
C ASP A 176 10.23 3.89 -16.72
N ILE A 177 9.89 5.18 -16.97
CA ILE A 177 8.54 5.59 -17.42
C ILE A 177 8.13 4.84 -18.69
N LYS A 178 8.99 4.82 -19.70
CA LYS A 178 8.66 4.19 -20.99
C LYS A 178 8.63 2.67 -20.91
N THR A 179 9.40 2.08 -20.02
CA THR A 179 9.61 0.63 -19.95
C THR A 179 8.74 -0.05 -18.92
N LYS A 180 8.40 0.64 -17.82
CA LYS A 180 7.61 0.07 -16.72
C LYS A 180 6.23 0.70 -16.56
N LEU A 181 6.10 2.03 -16.74
CA LEU A 181 4.82 2.73 -16.54
C LEU A 181 3.93 2.68 -17.79
N TRP A 182 4.46 3.05 -18.96
CA TRP A 182 3.68 3.13 -20.19
C TRP A 182 3.05 1.80 -20.65
N PRO A 183 3.68 0.63 -20.48
CA PRO A 183 3.09 -0.65 -20.85
C PRO A 183 1.95 -1.13 -19.96
N ILE A 184 1.65 -0.43 -18.85
CA ILE A 184 0.60 -0.87 -17.91
C ILE A 184 -0.74 -0.96 -18.63
N SER A 185 -1.32 -2.15 -18.58
CA SER A 185 -2.65 -2.53 -19.05
C SER A 185 -3.13 -3.70 -18.19
N PRO A 186 -4.41 -3.78 -17.83
CA PRO A 186 -5.49 -2.81 -18.10
C PRO A 186 -5.28 -1.48 -17.36
N LEU A 187 -5.89 -0.40 -17.89
CA LEU A 187 -5.73 0.94 -17.33
C LEU A 187 -6.20 1.05 -15.87
N SER A 188 -7.17 0.22 -15.45
CA SER A 188 -7.68 0.18 -14.07
C SER A 188 -6.69 -0.37 -13.04
N GLU A 189 -5.56 -0.96 -13.47
CA GLU A 189 -4.44 -1.25 -12.57
C GLU A 189 -3.79 0.05 -12.06
N MET A 190 -3.91 1.15 -12.83
CA MET A 190 -3.33 2.43 -12.44
C MET A 190 -4.20 3.14 -11.40
N TRP A 191 -3.55 3.62 -10.34
CA TRP A 191 -4.20 4.42 -9.33
C TRP A 191 -4.93 5.63 -9.92
N GLY A 192 -6.20 5.81 -9.55
CA GLY A 192 -7.08 6.88 -10.04
C GLY A 192 -7.90 6.51 -11.27
N ILE A 193 -7.63 5.38 -11.93
CA ILE A 193 -8.44 4.90 -13.06
C ILE A 193 -9.38 3.78 -12.59
N SER A 194 -10.68 4.03 -12.59
CA SER A 194 -11.69 3.01 -12.31
C SER A 194 -12.01 2.19 -13.56
N GLY A 195 -12.59 0.98 -13.38
CA GLY A 195 -13.04 0.16 -14.50
C GLY A 195 -14.06 0.87 -15.43
N HIS A 196 -14.87 1.79 -14.90
CA HIS A 196 -15.76 2.62 -15.75
C HIS A 196 -14.98 3.64 -16.60
N LEU A 197 -13.93 4.24 -16.05
CA LEU A 197 -13.07 5.16 -16.80
C LEU A 197 -12.26 4.39 -17.84
N GLU A 198 -11.68 3.26 -17.48
CA GLU A 198 -10.99 2.34 -18.40
C GLU A 198 -11.88 1.99 -19.60
N LYS A 199 -13.12 1.54 -19.36
CA LYS A 199 -14.04 1.20 -20.44
C LYS A 199 -14.25 2.37 -21.43
N ARG A 200 -14.44 3.58 -20.91
CA ARG A 200 -14.59 4.79 -21.75
C ARG A 200 -13.33 5.13 -22.53
N LEU A 201 -12.14 4.92 -21.94
CA LEU A 201 -10.86 5.13 -22.61
C LEU A 201 -10.66 4.09 -23.71
N ASN A 202 -10.98 2.82 -23.44
CA ASN A 202 -10.90 1.75 -24.44
C ASN A 202 -11.84 1.97 -25.63
N GLU A 203 -13.04 2.56 -25.41
CA GLU A 203 -13.99 2.90 -26.46
C GLU A 203 -13.43 3.93 -27.47
N ILE A 204 -12.43 4.72 -27.07
CA ILE A 204 -11.73 5.68 -27.95
C ILE A 204 -10.31 5.21 -28.33
N GLY A 205 -9.99 3.92 -28.10
CA GLY A 205 -8.73 3.29 -28.55
C GLY A 205 -7.54 3.52 -27.62
N ILE A 206 -7.76 3.89 -26.35
CA ILE A 206 -6.72 4.07 -25.34
C ILE A 206 -6.74 2.85 -24.38
N GLU A 207 -5.75 1.97 -24.47
CA GLU A 207 -5.69 0.71 -23.72
C GLU A 207 -4.51 0.65 -22.73
N THR A 208 -3.50 1.51 -22.91
CA THR A 208 -2.29 1.55 -22.08
C THR A 208 -2.07 2.93 -21.48
N ILE A 209 -1.28 3.00 -20.40
CA ILE A 209 -0.87 4.30 -19.82
C ILE A 209 -0.04 5.11 -20.81
N GLY A 210 0.75 4.46 -21.65
CA GLY A 210 1.54 5.13 -22.70
C GLY A 210 0.66 5.80 -23.76
N GLU A 211 -0.41 5.15 -24.21
CA GLU A 211 -1.38 5.74 -25.14
C GLU A 211 -2.12 6.90 -24.48
N LEU A 212 -2.53 6.76 -23.21
CA LEU A 212 -3.16 7.84 -22.45
C LEU A 212 -2.24 9.06 -22.32
N ALA A 213 -0.94 8.82 -22.03
CA ALA A 213 0.05 9.89 -21.87
C ALA A 213 0.34 10.65 -23.16
N ASN A 214 0.10 10.04 -24.33
CA ASN A 214 0.33 10.63 -25.66
C ASN A 214 -0.98 10.97 -26.38
N ALA A 215 -2.13 10.82 -25.73
CA ALA A 215 -3.42 11.24 -26.29
C ALA A 215 -3.46 12.77 -26.50
N PRO A 216 -4.11 13.27 -27.57
CA PRO A 216 -4.19 14.68 -27.91
C PRO A 216 -5.03 15.49 -26.89
#